data_07ecd037fb4d4efc4d9b66e21237e556
#
_entry.id   07ecd037fb4d4efc4d9b66e21237e556
#
_cell.length_a   1.000
_cell.length_b   1.000
_cell.length_c   1.000
_cell.angle_alpha   90.00
_cell.angle_beta   90.00
_cell.angle_gamma   90.00
#
_symmetry.space_group_name_H-M   'P 1'
#
loop_
_entity.id
_entity.type
_entity.pdbx_description
1 polymer ?
#
loop_
_entity_poly.entity_id
_entity_poly.type
_entity_poly.pdbx_seq_one_letter_code
_entity_poly.pdbx_strand_id
1 'polypeptide(L)'
;MSRRGLGALARLVERNADGRTATIDRSVLADLDPARRGLDLPEGLELTWLGTAGFRLHMDGTTLLVDPFVSRRSLPQTLGARAFLSDTALVDRLLPEADAVLVGHCHFDHAVDVPHLAARGATVYGSRSVQALLALHGLGARAVEVDPSATYEIGPFTVRFVPSRHSKLVLGLAVPSDGELTCDSLDGLGSSAYRCGQVWAIHIEVAGTTFLHQGSAELDEDRYT
;
A
#
# COMPACT_ATOMS: atom_id res chain seq x y z
N MET A 1 -8.15 -10.35 26.71
CA MET A 1 -6.69 -10.14 26.43
C MET A 1 -5.89 -10.80 27.53
N SER A 2 -4.94 -11.69 27.18
CA SER A 2 -4.12 -12.36 28.20
C SER A 2 -3.11 -11.37 28.82
N ARG A 3 -2.74 -11.58 30.10
CA ARG A 3 -1.70 -10.77 30.78
C ARG A 3 -0.37 -10.69 30.02
N ARG A 4 -0.07 -11.65 29.15
CA ARG A 4 1.11 -11.66 28.26
C ARG A 4 1.01 -10.63 27.12
N GLY A 5 -0.18 -10.36 26.59
CA GLY A 5 -0.38 -9.38 25.53
C GLY A 5 -0.22 -7.93 25.99
N LEU A 6 -0.70 -7.62 27.20
CA LEU A 6 -0.53 -6.30 27.80
C LEU A 6 0.95 -5.97 28.11
N GLY A 7 1.73 -6.97 28.55
CA GLY A 7 3.16 -6.77 28.79
C GLY A 7 3.99 -6.59 27.53
N ALA A 8 3.56 -7.16 26.37
CA ALA A 8 4.22 -6.94 25.09
C ALA A 8 3.92 -5.53 24.53
N LEU A 9 2.67 -5.07 24.68
CA LEU A 9 2.25 -3.73 24.26
C LEU A 9 2.92 -2.65 25.11
N ALA A 10 3.02 -2.85 26.43
CA ALA A 10 3.73 -1.94 27.33
C ALA A 10 5.22 -1.82 26.97
N ARG A 11 5.88 -2.93 26.65
CA ARG A 11 7.28 -2.93 26.20
C ARG A 11 7.47 -2.25 24.85
N LEU A 12 6.51 -2.35 23.93
CA LEU A 12 6.54 -1.64 22.65
C LEU A 12 6.43 -0.13 22.84
N VAL A 13 5.56 0.32 23.77
CA VAL A 13 5.38 1.73 24.12
C VAL A 13 6.61 2.27 24.85
N GLU A 14 7.19 1.53 25.81
CA GLU A 14 8.42 1.90 26.50
C GLU A 14 9.62 2.01 25.53
N ARG A 15 9.77 1.07 24.62
CA ARG A 15 10.83 1.13 23.58
C ARG A 15 10.72 2.36 22.70
N ASN A 16 9.52 2.80 22.35
CA ASN A 16 9.29 4.01 21.57
C ASN A 16 9.54 5.31 22.38
N ALA A 17 9.32 5.30 23.69
CA ALA A 17 9.54 6.46 24.54
C ALA A 17 11.02 6.77 24.76
N ASP A 18 11.90 5.76 24.76
CA ASP A 18 13.32 5.92 25.12
C ASP A 18 14.22 6.46 23.98
N GLY A 19 13.70 6.74 22.80
CA GLY A 19 14.48 7.20 21.64
C GLY A 19 15.51 6.17 21.10
N ARG A 20 15.71 5.05 21.81
CA ARG A 20 16.63 3.98 21.40
C ARG A 20 16.15 3.25 20.15
N THR A 21 14.85 3.10 20.00
CA THR A 21 14.23 2.49 18.82
C THR A 21 14.49 3.34 17.59
N ALA A 22 14.35 4.68 17.69
CA ALA A 22 14.63 5.59 16.58
C ALA A 22 16.10 5.55 16.11
N THR A 23 17.04 5.24 17.01
CA THR A 23 18.46 5.10 16.64
C THR A 23 18.73 3.75 15.98
N ILE A 24 18.11 2.68 16.48
CA ILE A 24 18.17 1.34 15.87
C ILE A 24 17.52 1.36 14.51
N ASP A 25 16.32 1.96 14.40
CA ASP A 25 15.59 2.07 13.14
C ASP A 25 16.38 2.87 12.09
N ARG A 26 17.04 3.95 12.48
CA ARG A 26 17.93 4.70 11.57
C ARG A 26 19.13 3.88 11.12
N SER A 27 19.72 3.05 11.99
CA SER A 27 20.84 2.20 11.61
C SER A 27 20.38 1.09 10.66
N VAL A 28 19.22 0.45 10.93
CA VAL A 28 18.64 -0.56 10.07
C VAL A 28 18.22 0.03 8.72
N LEU A 29 17.61 1.22 8.71
CA LEU A 29 17.26 1.93 7.48
C LEU A 29 18.50 2.32 6.67
N ALA A 30 19.58 2.72 7.36
CA ALA A 30 20.84 3.00 6.69
C ALA A 30 21.48 1.73 6.09
N ASP A 31 21.30 0.57 6.72
CA ASP A 31 21.76 -0.72 6.19
C ASP A 31 20.86 -1.24 5.06
N LEU A 32 19.60 -0.78 5.00
CA LEU A 32 18.65 -1.09 3.94
C LEU A 32 18.64 -0.02 2.83
N ASP A 33 19.47 1.03 2.95
CA ASP A 33 19.60 2.06 1.93
C ASP A 33 20.13 1.45 0.61
N PRO A 34 19.30 1.44 -0.46
CA PRO A 34 19.69 0.88 -1.75
C PRO A 34 21.00 1.46 -2.29
N ALA A 35 21.27 2.75 -2.05
CA ALA A 35 22.49 3.43 -2.47
C ALA A 35 23.74 2.90 -1.75
N ARG A 36 23.60 2.37 -0.54
CA ARG A 36 24.72 1.79 0.23
C ARG A 36 24.97 0.32 -0.10
N ARG A 37 23.94 -0.43 -0.50
CA ARG A 37 24.03 -1.86 -0.84
C ARG A 37 24.22 -2.12 -2.32
N GLY A 38 24.24 -1.05 -3.17
CA GLY A 38 24.39 -1.20 -4.61
C GLY A 38 23.27 -2.06 -5.20
N LEU A 39 22.03 -1.67 -5.00
CA LEU A 39 20.97 -2.18 -5.85
C LEU A 39 21.30 -1.69 -7.26
N ASP A 40 21.80 -2.60 -8.08
CA ASP A 40 21.97 -2.35 -9.51
C ASP A 40 20.58 -2.27 -10.15
N LEU A 41 19.98 -1.08 -10.08
CA LEU A 41 18.76 -0.82 -10.83
C LEU A 41 19.12 -0.65 -12.30
N PRO A 42 18.27 -1.09 -13.21
CA PRO A 42 18.40 -0.81 -14.64
C PRO A 42 18.60 0.69 -14.89
N GLU A 43 19.40 1.02 -15.88
CA GLU A 43 19.60 2.42 -16.30
C GLU A 43 18.25 3.06 -16.64
N GLY A 44 17.97 4.25 -16.10
CA GLY A 44 16.74 4.99 -16.29
C GLY A 44 15.59 4.59 -15.36
N LEU A 45 15.73 3.53 -14.56
CA LEU A 45 14.74 3.17 -13.56
C LEU A 45 14.96 3.93 -12.25
N GLU A 46 13.97 4.72 -11.85
CA GLU A 46 13.92 5.34 -10.53
C GLU A 46 13.01 4.54 -9.61
N LEU A 47 13.48 4.21 -8.42
CA LEU A 47 12.72 3.57 -7.34
C LEU A 47 12.72 4.47 -6.11
N THR A 48 11.54 4.86 -5.64
CA THR A 48 11.37 5.68 -4.44
C THR A 48 10.45 4.97 -3.45
N TRP A 49 10.90 4.81 -2.22
CA TRP A 49 10.03 4.36 -1.13
C TRP A 49 9.23 5.54 -0.58
N LEU A 50 7.91 5.42 -0.62
CA LEU A 50 6.96 6.43 -0.15
C LEU A 50 6.65 6.29 1.35
N GLY A 51 7.20 5.26 1.98
CA GLY A 51 6.92 4.85 3.36
C GLY A 51 5.75 3.87 3.47
N THR A 52 5.59 3.25 4.65
CA THR A 52 4.67 2.11 4.87
C THR A 52 4.94 1.03 3.82
N ALA A 53 3.95 0.62 3.04
CA ALA A 53 4.11 -0.30 1.91
C ALA A 53 4.27 0.41 0.55
N GLY A 54 4.32 1.75 0.53
CA GLY A 54 4.23 2.54 -0.70
C GLY A 54 5.54 2.65 -1.48
N PHE A 55 5.48 2.47 -2.80
CA PHE A 55 6.61 2.68 -3.71
C PHE A 55 6.18 3.44 -4.97
N ARG A 56 7.12 4.23 -5.50
CA ARG A 56 7.07 4.83 -6.83
C ARG A 56 8.17 4.21 -7.69
N LEU A 57 7.78 3.72 -8.86
CA LEU A 57 8.69 3.33 -9.92
C LEU A 57 8.47 4.29 -11.09
N HIS A 58 9.55 4.78 -11.68
CA HIS A 58 9.48 5.63 -12.87
C HIS A 58 10.51 5.17 -13.89
N MET A 59 10.07 4.95 -15.12
CA MET A 59 10.93 4.60 -16.24
C MET A 59 10.27 4.99 -17.56
N ASP A 60 11.06 5.49 -18.51
CA ASP A 60 10.63 5.85 -19.87
C ASP A 60 9.37 6.73 -19.91
N GLY A 61 9.27 7.71 -18.99
CA GLY A 61 8.14 8.63 -18.91
C GLY A 61 6.87 8.02 -18.29
N THR A 62 6.91 6.77 -17.80
CA THR A 62 5.78 6.12 -17.12
C THR A 62 6.03 6.08 -15.62
N THR A 63 5.08 6.60 -14.84
CA THR A 63 5.09 6.55 -13.36
C THR A 63 4.08 5.53 -12.85
N LEU A 64 4.58 4.50 -12.18
CA LEU A 64 3.83 3.46 -11.52
C LEU A 64 3.90 3.65 -10.00
N LEU A 65 2.75 3.75 -9.33
CA LEU A 65 2.66 3.78 -7.88
C LEU A 65 2.15 2.44 -7.34
N VAL A 66 2.71 1.98 -6.25
CA VAL A 66 2.27 0.76 -5.55
C VAL A 66 1.91 1.14 -4.14
N ASP A 67 0.70 0.82 -3.70
CA ASP A 67 0.17 1.08 -2.35
C ASP A 67 0.49 2.51 -1.83
N PRO A 68 0.22 3.58 -2.60
CA PRO A 68 0.61 4.93 -2.24
C PRO A 68 -0.15 5.40 -1.00
N PHE A 69 0.59 5.72 0.08
CA PHE A 69 0.03 6.24 1.32
C PHE A 69 0.88 7.37 1.87
N VAL A 70 0.52 8.61 1.54
CA VAL A 70 1.19 9.83 2.01
C VAL A 70 0.33 10.65 2.97
N SER A 71 -1.00 10.52 2.92
CA SER A 71 -1.99 11.19 3.81
C SER A 71 -1.96 10.63 5.22
N ARG A 72 -0.81 10.73 5.90
CA ARG A 72 -0.63 10.18 7.24
C ARG A 72 -1.18 11.12 8.29
N ARG A 73 -2.12 10.63 9.08
CA ARG A 73 -2.69 11.34 10.23
C ARG A 73 -2.20 10.72 11.53
N SER A 74 -2.30 11.48 12.62
CA SER A 74 -2.04 10.93 13.95
C SER A 74 -3.02 9.81 14.29
N LEU A 75 -2.60 8.88 15.15
CA LEU A 75 -3.44 7.75 15.57
C LEU A 75 -4.83 8.17 16.10
N PRO A 76 -4.97 9.22 16.95
CA PRO A 76 -6.28 9.69 17.37
C PRO A 76 -7.14 10.20 16.20
N GLN A 77 -6.56 10.90 15.23
CA GLN A 77 -7.27 11.38 14.05
C GLN A 77 -7.72 10.23 13.16
N THR A 78 -6.90 9.18 13.01
CA THR A 78 -7.24 7.99 12.24
C THR A 78 -8.39 7.22 12.86
N LEU A 79 -8.37 7.01 14.19
CA LEU A 79 -9.39 6.22 14.90
C LEU A 79 -10.69 6.99 15.15
N GLY A 80 -10.64 8.33 15.23
CA GLY A 80 -11.78 9.18 15.55
C GLY A 80 -12.47 9.81 14.34
N ALA A 81 -11.95 9.68 13.14
CA ALA A 81 -12.51 10.30 11.95
C ALA A 81 -13.77 9.55 11.48
N ARG A 82 -14.88 10.31 11.28
CA ARG A 82 -16.08 9.78 10.60
C ARG A 82 -15.78 9.42 9.15
N ALA A 83 -15.06 10.28 8.45
CA ALA A 83 -14.52 10.03 7.12
C ALA A 83 -12.99 10.18 7.17
N PHE A 84 -12.30 9.20 6.67
CA PHE A 84 -10.83 9.19 6.53
C PHE A 84 -10.49 9.31 5.05
N LEU A 85 -10.31 10.56 4.60
CA LEU A 85 -10.09 10.89 3.20
C LEU A 85 -8.66 11.41 2.99
N SER A 86 -8.22 11.37 1.74
CA SER A 86 -6.91 11.85 1.29
C SER A 86 -6.65 13.33 1.66
N ASP A 87 -5.41 13.63 2.02
CA ASP A 87 -4.87 14.99 2.02
C ASP A 87 -4.40 15.33 0.60
N THR A 88 -5.34 15.82 -0.21
CA THR A 88 -5.13 16.06 -1.64
C THR A 88 -3.96 17.00 -1.92
N ALA A 89 -3.77 18.05 -1.09
CA ALA A 89 -2.68 18.98 -1.25
C ALA A 89 -1.31 18.32 -1.00
N LEU A 90 -1.26 17.40 -0.04
CA LEU A 90 -0.05 16.63 0.23
C LEU A 90 0.25 15.64 -0.90
N VAL A 91 -0.79 14.95 -1.40
CA VAL A 91 -0.65 14.03 -2.55
C VAL A 91 -0.17 14.79 -3.77
N ASP A 92 -0.74 15.95 -4.11
CA ASP A 92 -0.33 16.76 -5.25
C ASP A 92 1.14 17.19 -5.17
N ARG A 93 1.62 17.48 -3.97
CA ARG A 93 3.01 17.89 -3.75
C ARG A 93 3.99 16.73 -3.82
N LEU A 94 3.65 15.56 -3.28
CA LEU A 94 4.55 14.42 -3.15
C LEU A 94 4.47 13.44 -4.32
N LEU A 95 3.30 13.35 -4.96
CA LEU A 95 2.99 12.44 -6.05
C LEU A 95 2.40 13.21 -7.23
N PRO A 96 3.18 14.10 -7.87
CA PRO A 96 2.67 14.99 -8.92
C PRO A 96 2.20 14.24 -10.16
N GLU A 97 2.72 13.03 -10.41
CA GLU A 97 2.47 12.21 -11.58
C GLU A 97 2.15 10.78 -11.18
N ALA A 98 1.18 10.17 -11.87
CA ALA A 98 0.86 8.76 -11.82
C ALA A 98 0.09 8.34 -13.07
N ASP A 99 0.64 7.42 -13.85
CA ASP A 99 -0.04 6.80 -14.98
C ASP A 99 -0.89 5.62 -14.50
N ALA A 100 -0.35 4.86 -13.55
CA ALA A 100 -1.05 3.75 -12.95
C ALA A 100 -0.77 3.64 -11.44
N VAL A 101 -1.77 3.10 -10.72
CA VAL A 101 -1.69 2.76 -9.31
C VAL A 101 -2.03 1.29 -9.13
N LEU A 102 -1.13 0.53 -8.52
CA LEU A 102 -1.33 -0.86 -8.15
C LEU A 102 -1.66 -0.94 -6.66
N VAL A 103 -2.75 -1.62 -6.31
CA VAL A 103 -3.22 -1.69 -4.93
C VAL A 103 -3.22 -3.14 -4.45
N GLY A 104 -2.37 -3.44 -3.46
CA GLY A 104 -2.22 -4.77 -2.89
C GLY A 104 -3.46 -5.22 -2.10
N HIS A 105 -4.13 -4.30 -1.39
CA HIS A 105 -5.42 -4.51 -0.75
C HIS A 105 -6.05 -3.17 -0.31
N CYS A 106 -7.33 -3.19 0.09
CA CYS A 106 -8.11 -1.95 0.24
C CYS A 106 -8.14 -1.37 1.66
N HIS A 107 -7.18 -1.69 2.55
CA HIS A 107 -7.06 -0.99 3.82
C HIS A 107 -6.65 0.47 3.59
N PHE A 108 -7.01 1.36 4.53
CA PHE A 108 -6.81 2.80 4.38
C PHE A 108 -5.34 3.20 4.14
N ASP A 109 -4.39 2.49 4.76
CA ASP A 109 -2.95 2.73 4.64
C ASP A 109 -2.33 2.23 3.31
N HIS A 110 -3.16 1.70 2.42
CA HIS A 110 -2.83 1.35 1.03
C HIS A 110 -3.71 2.10 0.03
N ALA A 111 -4.95 2.49 0.41
CA ALA A 111 -5.96 2.90 -0.56
C ALA A 111 -6.49 4.34 -0.39
N VAL A 112 -6.23 5.03 0.73
CA VAL A 112 -6.84 6.35 1.01
C VAL A 112 -6.50 7.42 -0.03
N ASP A 113 -5.29 7.40 -0.58
CA ASP A 113 -4.83 8.39 -1.56
C ASP A 113 -5.17 8.02 -3.01
N VAL A 114 -5.61 6.78 -3.23
CA VAL A 114 -5.89 6.23 -4.56
C VAL A 114 -7.00 6.97 -5.30
N PRO A 115 -8.14 7.34 -4.68
CA PRO A 115 -9.18 8.09 -5.40
C PRO A 115 -8.71 9.43 -5.93
N HIS A 116 -7.85 10.17 -5.19
CA HIS A 116 -7.33 11.44 -5.67
C HIS A 116 -6.39 11.27 -6.87
N LEU A 117 -5.54 10.26 -6.86
CA LEU A 117 -4.68 9.91 -7.99
C LEU A 117 -5.49 9.49 -9.22
N ALA A 118 -6.56 8.70 -9.02
CA ALA A 118 -7.50 8.34 -10.08
C ALA A 118 -8.23 9.54 -10.68
N ALA A 119 -8.64 10.51 -9.85
CA ALA A 119 -9.27 11.75 -10.30
C ALA A 119 -8.34 12.59 -11.19
N ARG A 120 -7.03 12.46 -11.01
CA ARG A 120 -5.99 13.11 -11.83
C ARG A 120 -5.60 12.35 -13.09
N GLY A 121 -6.24 11.20 -13.34
CA GLY A 121 -6.09 10.46 -14.58
C GLY A 121 -5.44 9.09 -14.47
N ALA A 122 -4.88 8.71 -13.32
CA ALA A 122 -4.28 7.41 -13.13
C ALA A 122 -5.28 6.26 -13.32
N THR A 123 -4.86 5.19 -13.97
CA THR A 123 -5.60 3.92 -14.00
C THR A 123 -5.26 3.12 -12.74
N VAL A 124 -6.26 2.60 -12.06
CA VAL A 124 -6.07 1.87 -10.79
C VAL A 124 -6.34 0.39 -10.97
N TYR A 125 -5.38 -0.43 -10.61
CA TYR A 125 -5.46 -1.88 -10.65
C TYR A 125 -5.57 -2.42 -9.21
N GLY A 126 -6.60 -3.22 -8.93
CA GLY A 126 -6.79 -3.75 -7.58
C GLY A 126 -7.96 -4.70 -7.46
N SER A 127 -8.36 -4.99 -6.23
CA SER A 127 -9.48 -5.87 -5.91
C SER A 127 -10.84 -5.20 -6.17
N ARG A 128 -11.89 -5.99 -6.11
CA ARG A 128 -13.28 -5.51 -6.14
C ARG A 128 -13.56 -4.43 -5.08
N SER A 129 -12.96 -4.52 -3.89
CA SER A 129 -13.08 -3.49 -2.86
C SER A 129 -12.43 -2.17 -3.29
N VAL A 130 -11.32 -2.19 -4.03
CA VAL A 130 -10.70 -1.00 -4.62
C VAL A 130 -11.61 -0.38 -5.69
N GLN A 131 -12.24 -1.21 -6.53
CA GLN A 131 -13.22 -0.74 -7.50
C GLN A 131 -14.44 -0.09 -6.80
N ALA A 132 -14.96 -0.71 -5.73
CA ALA A 132 -16.05 -0.14 -4.93
C ALA A 132 -15.65 1.19 -4.29
N LEU A 133 -14.42 1.30 -3.76
CA LEU A 133 -13.88 2.57 -3.23
C LEU A 133 -13.88 3.66 -4.31
N LEU A 134 -13.39 3.37 -5.51
CA LEU A 134 -13.41 4.35 -6.60
C LEU A 134 -14.82 4.70 -7.04
N ALA A 135 -15.75 3.74 -7.04
CA ALA A 135 -17.15 3.99 -7.36
C ALA A 135 -17.82 4.96 -6.38
N LEU A 136 -17.50 4.89 -5.07
CA LEU A 136 -17.96 5.87 -4.07
C LEU A 136 -17.53 7.30 -4.40
N HIS A 137 -16.37 7.46 -5.04
CA HIS A 137 -15.85 8.75 -5.50
C HIS A 137 -16.32 9.14 -6.91
N GLY A 138 -17.20 8.36 -7.55
CA GLY A 138 -17.64 8.58 -8.93
C GLY A 138 -16.56 8.25 -9.98
N LEU A 139 -15.54 7.49 -9.60
CA LEU A 139 -14.35 7.18 -10.40
C LEU A 139 -14.27 5.70 -10.82
N GLY A 140 -15.37 4.95 -10.76
CA GLY A 140 -15.38 3.52 -11.06
C GLY A 140 -14.80 3.16 -12.45
N ALA A 141 -14.92 4.06 -13.45
CA ALA A 141 -14.35 3.88 -14.79
C ALA A 141 -12.80 3.91 -14.80
N ARG A 142 -12.15 4.34 -13.73
CA ARG A 142 -10.69 4.34 -13.57
C ARG A 142 -10.16 3.07 -12.93
N ALA A 143 -11.05 2.21 -12.42
CA ALA A 143 -10.66 0.96 -11.76
C ALA A 143 -10.65 -0.20 -12.76
N VAL A 144 -9.60 -1.00 -12.66
CA VAL A 144 -9.47 -2.32 -13.28
C VAL A 144 -9.49 -3.34 -12.15
N GLU A 145 -10.59 -4.12 -12.05
CA GLU A 145 -10.59 -5.30 -11.18
C GLU A 145 -9.63 -6.33 -11.76
N VAL A 146 -8.61 -6.72 -11.00
CA VAL A 146 -7.55 -7.56 -11.51
C VAL A 146 -7.95 -9.02 -11.60
N ASP A 147 -7.55 -9.66 -12.69
CA ASP A 147 -7.64 -11.10 -12.91
C ASP A 147 -6.26 -11.73 -12.59
N PRO A 148 -6.16 -12.71 -11.68
CA PRO A 148 -4.90 -13.35 -11.33
C PRO A 148 -4.25 -14.13 -12.49
N SER A 149 -5.01 -14.46 -13.53
CA SER A 149 -4.50 -15.11 -14.74
C SER A 149 -3.98 -14.13 -15.79
N ALA A 150 -4.24 -12.83 -15.61
CA ALA A 150 -3.87 -11.81 -16.57
C ALA A 150 -2.47 -11.23 -16.29
N THR A 151 -1.86 -10.76 -17.36
CA THR A 151 -0.67 -9.91 -17.33
C THR A 151 -1.05 -8.53 -17.85
N TYR A 152 -0.59 -7.49 -17.17
CA TYR A 152 -0.89 -6.10 -17.49
C TYR A 152 0.37 -5.39 -17.96
N GLU A 153 0.34 -4.87 -19.17
CA GLU A 153 1.42 -4.05 -19.72
C GLU A 153 1.13 -2.57 -19.45
N ILE A 154 2.02 -1.91 -18.70
CA ILE A 154 1.87 -0.52 -18.29
C ILE A 154 3.16 0.23 -18.64
N GLY A 155 3.20 0.85 -19.81
CA GLY A 155 4.44 1.40 -20.35
C GLY A 155 5.53 0.34 -20.41
N PRO A 156 6.70 0.54 -19.80
CA PRO A 156 7.78 -0.45 -19.78
C PRO A 156 7.60 -1.56 -18.72
N PHE A 157 6.53 -1.51 -17.91
CA PHE A 157 6.30 -2.44 -16.81
C PHE A 157 5.35 -3.57 -17.22
N THR A 158 5.75 -4.80 -16.92
CA THR A 158 4.89 -5.99 -17.01
C THR A 158 4.46 -6.39 -15.60
N VAL A 159 3.16 -6.39 -15.32
CA VAL A 159 2.61 -6.56 -13.97
C VAL A 159 1.70 -7.78 -13.88
N ARG A 160 1.87 -8.59 -12.83
CA ARG A 160 0.99 -9.71 -12.47
C ARG A 160 0.58 -9.61 -11.01
N PHE A 161 -0.66 -9.99 -10.70
CA PHE A 161 -1.20 -10.03 -9.36
C PHE A 161 -1.33 -11.48 -8.90
N VAL A 162 -0.66 -11.80 -7.79
CA VAL A 162 -0.67 -13.15 -7.21
C VAL A 162 -1.62 -13.15 -6.02
N PRO A 163 -2.68 -14.00 -6.03
CA PRO A 163 -3.61 -14.09 -4.91
C PRO A 163 -2.90 -14.44 -3.61
N SER A 164 -3.19 -13.70 -2.56
CA SER A 164 -2.61 -13.91 -1.24
C SER A 164 -3.65 -13.72 -0.13
N ARG A 165 -3.20 -13.75 1.11
CA ARG A 165 -3.97 -13.45 2.31
C ARG A 165 -3.25 -12.35 3.08
N HIS A 166 -3.99 -11.59 3.87
CA HIS A 166 -3.37 -10.62 4.75
C HIS A 166 -2.57 -11.33 5.85
N SER A 167 -1.33 -10.90 6.07
CA SER A 167 -0.51 -11.41 7.15
C SER A 167 -1.19 -11.12 8.51
N LYS A 168 -1.08 -12.06 9.44
CA LYS A 168 -1.63 -11.86 10.79
C LYS A 168 -0.90 -10.73 11.49
N LEU A 169 -1.66 -9.93 12.25
CA LEU A 169 -1.06 -8.92 13.12
C LEU A 169 -0.17 -9.56 14.19
N VAL A 170 0.68 -8.74 14.79
CA VAL A 170 1.51 -9.14 15.94
C VAL A 170 0.66 -9.88 16.97
N LEU A 171 1.09 -11.05 17.40
CA LEU A 171 0.38 -11.99 18.29
C LEU A 171 -0.68 -12.89 17.60
N GLY A 172 -0.70 -13.00 16.28
CA GLY A 172 -1.62 -13.88 15.57
C GLY A 172 -3.09 -13.44 15.63
N LEU A 173 -3.36 -12.19 15.94
CA LEU A 173 -4.70 -11.62 15.94
C LEU A 173 -5.20 -11.46 14.50
N ALA A 174 -6.49 -11.69 14.31
CA ALA A 174 -7.14 -11.41 13.03
C ALA A 174 -7.02 -9.92 12.68
N VAL A 175 -6.88 -9.63 11.39
CA VAL A 175 -6.82 -8.25 10.91
C VAL A 175 -8.19 -7.60 11.11
N PRO A 176 -8.25 -6.41 11.73
CA PRO A 176 -9.49 -5.66 11.77
C PRO A 176 -9.92 -5.28 10.35
N SER A 177 -11.22 -5.18 10.12
CA SER A 177 -11.78 -4.75 8.82
C SER A 177 -11.55 -5.74 7.67
N ASP A 178 -11.63 -7.05 7.95
CA ASP A 178 -11.67 -8.10 6.94
C ASP A 178 -12.97 -8.06 6.11
N GLY A 179 -12.98 -8.70 4.94
CA GLY A 179 -14.12 -8.76 4.00
C GLY A 179 -14.10 -7.65 2.96
N GLU A 180 -15.16 -7.59 2.14
CA GLU A 180 -15.31 -6.60 1.07
C GLU A 180 -15.79 -5.23 1.58
N LEU A 181 -15.41 -4.17 0.87
CA LEU A 181 -15.88 -2.83 1.14
C LEU A 181 -17.38 -2.73 0.83
N THR A 182 -18.17 -2.41 1.85
CA THR A 182 -19.64 -2.30 1.78
C THR A 182 -20.16 -0.91 2.13
N CYS A 183 -19.24 0.06 2.35
CA CYS A 183 -19.63 1.45 2.60
C CYS A 183 -20.30 2.03 1.35
N ASP A 184 -21.39 2.76 1.54
CA ASP A 184 -22.22 3.32 0.48
C ASP A 184 -22.14 4.85 0.38
N SER A 185 -21.37 5.50 1.28
CA SER A 185 -21.21 6.95 1.29
C SER A 185 -19.84 7.37 1.81
N LEU A 186 -19.34 8.50 1.32
CA LEU A 186 -18.06 9.07 1.76
C LEU A 186 -18.09 9.50 3.23
N ASP A 187 -19.24 9.95 3.74
CA ASP A 187 -19.39 10.37 5.14
C ASP A 187 -19.22 9.21 6.13
N GLY A 188 -19.52 7.98 5.67
CA GLY A 188 -19.33 6.75 6.43
C GLY A 188 -17.94 6.10 6.26
N LEU A 189 -17.09 6.63 5.39
CA LEU A 189 -15.81 6.04 5.03
C LEU A 189 -14.74 6.35 6.10
N GLY A 190 -14.96 5.93 7.34
CA GLY A 190 -13.94 5.95 8.40
C GLY A 190 -12.84 4.92 8.15
N SER A 191 -11.74 5.00 8.91
CA SER A 191 -10.60 4.07 8.73
C SER A 191 -10.98 2.59 8.79
N SER A 192 -11.94 2.22 9.62
CA SER A 192 -12.45 0.84 9.75
C SER A 192 -13.40 0.43 8.62
N ALA A 193 -13.89 1.37 7.82
CA ALA A 193 -14.75 1.10 6.67
C ALA A 193 -13.95 0.70 5.42
N TYR A 194 -12.65 1.03 5.38
CA TYR A 194 -11.72 0.49 4.39
C TYR A 194 -11.50 -1.00 4.68
N ARG A 195 -12.28 -1.84 4.01
CA ARG A 195 -12.22 -3.28 4.15
C ARG A 195 -11.09 -3.87 3.31
N CYS A 196 -10.47 -4.93 3.80
CA CYS A 196 -9.33 -5.58 3.17
C CYS A 196 -9.60 -5.94 1.69
N GLY A 197 -10.71 -6.59 1.41
CA GLY A 197 -10.96 -7.20 0.12
C GLY A 197 -9.98 -8.33 -0.19
N GLN A 198 -9.87 -8.69 -1.46
CA GLN A 198 -8.83 -9.62 -1.90
C GLN A 198 -7.44 -8.97 -1.73
N VAL A 199 -6.51 -9.73 -1.16
CA VAL A 199 -5.10 -9.35 -0.99
C VAL A 199 -4.28 -9.89 -2.15
N TRP A 200 -3.38 -9.06 -2.66
CA TRP A 200 -2.47 -9.38 -3.75
C TRP A 200 -1.02 -9.18 -3.34
N ALA A 201 -0.16 -10.11 -3.69
CA ALA A 201 1.23 -9.80 -3.93
C ALA A 201 1.37 -9.36 -5.39
N ILE A 202 2.24 -8.40 -5.67
CA ILE A 202 2.35 -7.78 -6.99
C ILE A 202 3.75 -8.04 -7.54
N HIS A 203 3.79 -8.72 -8.67
CA HIS A 203 5.00 -9.02 -9.41
C HIS A 203 5.15 -8.01 -10.54
N ILE A 204 6.27 -7.30 -10.58
CA ILE A 204 6.57 -6.23 -11.54
C ILE A 204 7.89 -6.56 -12.22
N GLU A 205 7.87 -6.67 -13.52
CA GLU A 205 9.06 -6.83 -14.35
C GLU A 205 9.32 -5.53 -15.13
N VAL A 206 10.56 -5.09 -15.18
CA VAL A 206 10.99 -3.94 -15.98
C VAL A 206 12.46 -4.05 -16.31
N ALA A 207 12.82 -3.87 -17.58
CA ALA A 207 14.20 -3.88 -18.07
C ALA A 207 15.04 -5.08 -17.55
N GLY A 208 14.44 -6.29 -17.49
CA GLY A 208 15.10 -7.52 -17.03
C GLY A 208 15.24 -7.64 -15.51
N THR A 209 14.71 -6.69 -14.75
CA THR A 209 14.68 -6.73 -13.28
C THR A 209 13.27 -7.05 -12.81
N THR A 210 13.18 -7.83 -11.74
CA THR A 210 11.92 -8.25 -11.13
C THR A 210 11.79 -7.69 -9.72
N PHE A 211 10.63 -7.12 -9.41
CA PHE A 211 10.23 -6.69 -8.08
C PHE A 211 9.04 -7.53 -7.63
N LEU A 212 9.11 -8.08 -6.41
CA LEU A 212 7.98 -8.69 -5.75
C LEU A 212 7.55 -7.79 -4.58
N HIS A 213 6.43 -7.10 -4.77
CA HIS A 213 5.81 -6.32 -3.71
C HIS A 213 4.82 -7.18 -2.94
N GLN A 214 5.08 -7.41 -1.67
CA GLN A 214 4.18 -8.17 -0.80
C GLN A 214 3.23 -7.29 0.01
N GLY A 215 3.63 -6.04 0.31
CA GLY A 215 2.85 -5.15 1.16
C GLY A 215 2.50 -5.82 2.48
N SER A 216 1.20 -6.06 2.71
CA SER A 216 0.69 -6.84 3.86
C SER A 216 0.32 -8.28 3.50
N ALA A 217 0.71 -8.79 2.34
CA ALA A 217 0.45 -10.17 1.93
C ALA A 217 1.27 -11.16 2.76
N GLU A 218 0.68 -12.31 3.06
CA GLU A 218 1.37 -13.41 3.74
C GLU A 218 2.45 -13.99 2.81
N LEU A 219 3.65 -14.21 3.35
CA LEU A 219 4.71 -14.90 2.63
C LEU A 219 4.36 -16.37 2.53
N ASP A 220 4.08 -16.84 1.33
CA ASP A 220 3.79 -18.24 1.01
C ASP A 220 4.71 -18.62 -0.15
N GLU A 221 5.84 -19.27 0.17
CA GLU A 221 6.89 -19.60 -0.81
C GLU A 221 6.36 -20.46 -1.97
N ASP A 222 5.37 -21.34 -1.70
CA ASP A 222 4.79 -22.22 -2.70
C ASP A 222 3.97 -21.48 -3.77
N ARG A 223 3.61 -20.20 -3.52
CA ARG A 223 2.82 -19.39 -4.46
C ARG A 223 3.67 -18.55 -5.41
N TYR A 224 4.97 -18.43 -5.14
CA TYR A 224 5.86 -17.55 -5.89
C TYR A 224 6.88 -18.33 -6.75
N THR A 225 6.83 -19.64 -6.70
CA THR A 225 7.60 -20.55 -7.55
C THR A 225 6.74 -21.05 -8.71
#